data_9f3b37c9b5e3321e8bea32a737f214ca
#
_entry.id   9f3b37c9b5e3321e8bea32a737f214ca
#
_cell.length_a   1.000
_cell.length_b   1.000
_cell.length_c   1.000
_cell.angle_alpha   90.00
_cell.angle_beta   90.00
_cell.angle_gamma   90.00
#
_symmetry.space_group_name_H-M   'P 1'
#
loop_
_entity.id
_entity.type
_entity.pdbx_description
1 polymer ?
#
loop_
_entity_poly.entity_id
_entity_poly.type
_entity_poly.pdbx_seq_one_letter_code
_entity_poly.pdbx_strand_id
1 'polypeptide(L)'
;MYKKVLVPLDGSALAECTLSHVKNLFKDGSLGEVTLLNVVKFDFPWARMRSEQDIKHIDLDAIREPFFVKSKKYLADLESQLVSEGMKVKTESLEGNRPADTITEYAQEKGMDMIIIGTHGYTGLKKLMVGSVAFGVLHQSHIPVLLIRPESCRP
;
A
#
# COMPACT_ATOMS: atom_id res chain seq x y z
N MET A 1 2.96 -22.15 -4.20
CA MET A 1 3.68 -21.08 -3.46
C MET A 1 3.80 -19.85 -4.35
N TYR A 2 3.35 -18.70 -3.88
CA TYR A 2 3.57 -17.41 -4.53
C TYR A 2 4.94 -16.87 -4.14
N LYS A 3 5.84 -16.68 -5.11
CA LYS A 3 7.24 -16.33 -4.84
C LYS A 3 7.44 -14.85 -4.50
N LYS A 4 6.66 -13.96 -5.15
CA LYS A 4 6.73 -12.51 -4.98
C LYS A 4 5.33 -11.95 -4.74
N VAL A 5 5.08 -11.47 -3.56
CA VAL A 5 3.76 -10.98 -3.14
C VAL A 5 3.82 -9.49 -2.83
N LEU A 6 2.89 -8.73 -3.40
CA LEU A 6 2.74 -7.31 -3.13
C LEU A 6 1.64 -7.06 -2.09
N VAL A 7 1.96 -6.27 -1.07
CA VAL A 7 1.03 -5.88 -0.01
C VAL A 7 0.97 -4.35 0.06
N PRO A 8 -0.01 -3.73 -0.61
CA PRO A 8 -0.24 -2.29 -0.49
C PRO A 8 -0.79 -1.93 0.89
N LEU A 9 -0.22 -0.90 1.51
CA LEU A 9 -0.58 -0.42 2.84
C LEU A 9 -0.73 1.11 2.82
N ASP A 10 -1.79 1.61 3.45
CA ASP A 10 -2.10 3.04 3.50
C ASP A 10 -1.90 3.69 4.87
N GLY A 11 -1.31 2.96 5.84
CA GLY A 11 -1.11 3.42 7.20
C GLY A 11 -2.34 3.29 8.11
N SER A 12 -3.44 2.73 7.62
CA SER A 12 -4.65 2.50 8.42
C SER A 12 -4.53 1.27 9.33
N ALA A 13 -5.43 1.16 10.32
CA ALA A 13 -5.53 -0.02 11.20
C ALA A 13 -5.82 -1.32 10.44
N LEU A 14 -6.40 -1.24 9.25
CA LEU A 14 -6.63 -2.39 8.38
C LEU A 14 -5.33 -3.00 7.86
N ALA A 15 -4.25 -2.23 7.81
CA ALA A 15 -2.93 -2.72 7.46
C ALA A 15 -2.45 -3.83 8.40
N GLU A 16 -2.66 -3.68 9.71
CA GLU A 16 -2.31 -4.71 10.70
C GLU A 16 -3.09 -6.00 10.48
N CYS A 17 -4.37 -5.87 10.14
CA CYS A 17 -5.22 -7.00 9.78
C CYS A 17 -4.68 -7.75 8.57
N THR A 18 -4.36 -7.04 7.50
CA THR A 18 -3.78 -7.63 6.28
C THR A 18 -2.49 -8.38 6.61
N LEU A 19 -1.62 -7.80 7.44
CA LEU A 19 -0.36 -8.42 7.83
C LEU A 19 -0.52 -9.70 8.65
N SER A 20 -1.57 -9.83 9.46
CA SER A 20 -1.83 -11.08 10.18
C SER A 20 -2.12 -12.24 9.22
N HIS A 21 -2.88 -12.00 8.17
CA HIS A 21 -3.12 -12.99 7.10
C HIS A 21 -1.85 -13.30 6.30
N VAL A 22 -1.05 -12.28 5.98
CA VAL A 22 0.25 -12.47 5.31
C VAL A 22 1.17 -13.37 6.13
N LYS A 23 1.25 -13.14 7.46
CA LYS A 23 2.04 -13.98 8.38
C LYS A 23 1.56 -15.44 8.41
N ASN A 24 0.27 -15.66 8.43
CA ASN A 24 -0.29 -17.03 8.41
C ASN A 24 0.06 -17.74 7.11
N LEU A 25 -0.14 -17.10 5.96
CA LEU A 25 0.22 -17.67 4.67
C LEU A 25 1.72 -17.93 4.53
N PHE A 26 2.55 -17.10 5.14
CA PHE A 26 3.99 -17.33 5.18
C PHE A 26 4.35 -18.56 6.01
N LYS A 27 3.77 -18.69 7.20
CA LYS A 27 3.99 -19.86 8.09
C LYS A 27 3.58 -21.18 7.44
N ASP A 28 2.54 -21.15 6.63
CA ASP A 28 2.07 -22.30 5.86
C ASP A 28 2.93 -22.60 4.62
N GLY A 29 3.98 -21.82 4.36
CA GLY A 29 4.85 -21.98 3.20
C GLY A 29 4.23 -21.54 1.87
N SER A 30 3.12 -20.83 1.91
CA SER A 30 2.40 -20.36 0.72
C SER A 30 3.01 -19.11 0.08
N LEU A 31 3.80 -18.34 0.84
CA LEU A 31 4.43 -17.10 0.39
C LEU A 31 5.96 -17.16 0.44
N GLY A 32 6.60 -16.53 -0.53
CA GLY A 32 8.05 -16.30 -0.56
C GLY A 32 8.41 -14.90 -0.06
N GLU A 33 8.90 -14.05 -0.97
CA GLU A 33 9.24 -12.66 -0.67
C GLU A 33 8.00 -11.77 -0.67
N VAL A 34 7.88 -10.91 0.34
CA VAL A 34 6.78 -9.94 0.48
C VAL A 34 7.32 -8.53 0.25
N THR A 35 6.67 -7.78 -0.64
CA THR A 35 6.95 -6.35 -0.82
C THR A 35 5.82 -5.54 -0.21
N LEU A 36 6.14 -4.73 0.80
CA LEU A 36 5.23 -3.74 1.37
C LEU A 36 5.31 -2.46 0.55
N LEU A 37 4.19 -2.01 0.01
CA LEU A 37 4.11 -0.81 -0.81
C LEU A 37 3.21 0.24 -0.16
N ASN A 38 3.73 1.45 0.01
CA ASN A 38 2.91 2.62 0.34
C ASN A 38 2.91 3.61 -0.83
N VAL A 39 1.73 3.96 -1.33
CA VAL A 39 1.55 5.00 -2.34
C VAL A 39 1.33 6.32 -1.63
N VAL A 40 2.30 7.22 -1.80
CA VAL A 40 2.29 8.56 -1.22
C VAL A 40 1.46 9.47 -2.13
N LYS A 41 0.33 9.95 -1.62
CA LYS A 41 -0.46 11.00 -2.28
C LYS A 41 0.09 12.35 -1.89
N PHE A 42 0.28 13.17 -2.90
CA PHE A 42 0.70 14.54 -2.71
C PHE A 42 -0.28 15.48 -3.43
N ASP A 43 -1.10 16.18 -2.66
CA ASP A 43 -2.00 17.21 -3.17
C ASP A 43 -1.23 18.53 -3.20
N PHE A 44 -0.84 18.94 -4.39
CA PHE A 44 -0.18 20.22 -4.57
C PHE A 44 -1.18 21.36 -4.29
N PRO A 45 -0.82 22.35 -3.45
CA PRO A 45 -1.75 23.39 -3.04
C PRO A 45 -1.93 24.49 -4.12
N TRP A 46 -2.38 24.10 -5.31
CA TRP A 46 -2.63 25.03 -6.44
C TRP A 46 -3.51 26.22 -6.05
N ALA A 47 -4.47 26.01 -5.15
CA ALA A 47 -5.40 27.06 -4.71
C ALA A 47 -4.74 28.16 -3.86
N ARG A 48 -3.51 27.95 -3.37
CA ARG A 48 -2.75 28.94 -2.59
C ARG A 48 -1.81 29.77 -3.44
N MET A 49 -1.66 29.44 -4.72
CA MET A 49 -0.78 30.16 -5.64
C MET A 49 -1.54 31.28 -6.32
N ARG A 50 -1.06 32.50 -6.15
CA ARG A 50 -1.67 33.72 -6.70
C ARG A 50 -0.94 34.26 -7.93
N SER A 51 0.28 33.77 -8.24
CA SER A 51 1.06 34.28 -9.38
C SER A 51 2.01 33.19 -9.93
N GLU A 52 2.41 33.37 -11.23
CA GLU A 52 3.46 32.56 -11.84
C GLU A 52 4.81 32.65 -11.12
N GLN A 53 5.05 33.77 -10.42
CA GLN A 53 6.27 33.98 -9.64
C GLN A 53 6.30 33.08 -8.40
N ASP A 54 5.14 32.78 -7.79
CA ASP A 54 5.03 31.87 -6.65
C ASP A 54 5.45 30.45 -7.06
N ILE A 55 5.16 30.07 -8.30
CA ILE A 55 5.49 28.73 -8.84
C ILE A 55 6.99 28.57 -9.09
N LYS A 56 7.68 29.63 -9.53
CA LYS A 56 9.12 29.58 -9.87
C LYS A 56 10.05 29.43 -8.67
N HIS A 57 9.58 29.73 -7.47
CA HIS A 57 10.36 29.70 -6.23
C HIS A 57 10.03 28.52 -5.32
N ILE A 58 9.18 27.58 -5.78
CA ILE A 58 8.77 26.43 -4.96
C ILE A 58 9.77 25.31 -5.14
N ASP A 59 10.36 24.90 -4.03
CA ASP A 59 11.09 23.65 -3.94
C ASP A 59 10.09 22.51 -3.69
N LEU A 60 9.68 21.86 -4.77
CA LEU A 60 8.75 20.72 -4.72
C LEU A 60 9.32 19.55 -3.92
N ASP A 61 10.62 19.34 -3.99
CA ASP A 61 11.28 18.25 -3.28
C ASP A 61 11.24 18.50 -1.75
N ALA A 62 11.45 19.75 -1.31
CA ALA A 62 11.31 20.11 0.10
C ALA A 62 9.89 19.90 0.64
N ILE A 63 8.87 20.06 -0.20
CA ILE A 63 7.48 19.84 0.19
C ILE A 63 7.14 18.34 0.21
N ARG A 64 7.68 17.55 -0.70
CA ARG A 64 7.45 16.10 -0.81
C ARG A 64 8.19 15.30 0.26
N GLU A 65 9.40 15.71 0.60
CA GLU A 65 10.31 14.98 1.50
C GLU A 65 9.67 14.52 2.81
N PRO A 66 8.91 15.35 3.57
CA PRO A 66 8.27 14.92 4.81
C PRO A 66 7.29 13.75 4.63
N PHE A 67 6.56 13.70 3.50
CA PHE A 67 5.63 12.61 3.21
C PHE A 67 6.36 11.30 2.92
N PHE A 68 7.45 11.36 2.18
CA PHE A 68 8.29 10.19 1.92
C PHE A 68 9.01 9.70 3.16
N VAL A 69 9.53 10.60 3.99
CA VAL A 69 10.15 10.24 5.28
C VAL A 69 9.16 9.51 6.16
N LYS A 70 7.93 10.01 6.29
CA LYS A 70 6.86 9.36 7.05
C LYS A 70 6.51 7.98 6.49
N SER A 71 6.37 7.86 5.18
CA SER A 71 6.08 6.59 4.49
C SER A 71 7.18 5.56 4.71
N LYS A 72 8.44 5.94 4.50
CA LYS A 72 9.59 5.06 4.68
C LYS A 72 9.74 4.59 6.12
N LYS A 73 9.53 5.49 7.10
CA LYS A 73 9.57 5.13 8.52
C LYS A 73 8.47 4.12 8.86
N TYR A 74 7.24 4.36 8.42
CA TYR A 74 6.12 3.45 8.60
C TYR A 74 6.42 2.05 8.06
N LEU A 75 6.90 1.96 6.83
CA LEU A 75 7.24 0.68 6.21
C LEU A 75 8.43 0.00 6.87
N ALA A 76 9.46 0.77 7.29
CA ALA A 76 10.64 0.22 7.96
C ALA A 76 10.29 -0.40 9.33
N ASP A 77 9.36 0.19 10.07
CA ASP A 77 8.89 -0.36 11.36
C ASP A 77 8.19 -1.71 11.13
N LEU A 78 7.34 -1.80 10.09
CA LEU A 78 6.67 -3.06 9.72
C LEU A 78 7.65 -4.11 9.18
N GLU A 79 8.59 -3.69 8.34
CA GLU A 79 9.64 -4.56 7.82
C GLU A 79 10.43 -5.21 8.96
N SER A 80 10.89 -4.41 9.92
CA SER A 80 11.64 -4.90 11.08
C SER A 80 10.86 -5.95 11.87
N GLN A 81 9.57 -5.72 12.07
CA GLN A 81 8.70 -6.67 12.74
C GLN A 81 8.59 -7.99 11.97
N LEU A 82 8.31 -7.94 10.67
CA LEU A 82 8.12 -9.14 9.85
C LEU A 82 9.44 -9.91 9.64
N VAL A 83 10.55 -9.20 9.50
CA VAL A 83 11.88 -9.82 9.38
C VAL A 83 12.26 -10.55 10.69
N SER A 84 11.90 -10.00 11.86
CA SER A 84 12.12 -10.68 13.14
C SER A 84 11.33 -11.99 13.27
N GLU A 85 10.25 -12.15 12.50
CA GLU A 85 9.46 -13.37 12.41
C GLU A 85 9.97 -14.34 11.30
N GLY A 86 11.12 -14.03 10.68
CA GLY A 86 11.77 -14.87 9.66
C GLY A 86 11.30 -14.63 8.23
N MET A 87 10.50 -13.60 7.98
CA MET A 87 10.00 -13.28 6.64
C MET A 87 11.04 -12.54 5.80
N LYS A 88 11.02 -12.78 4.50
CA LYS A 88 11.78 -12.01 3.53
C LYS A 88 10.93 -10.85 3.03
N VAL A 89 11.27 -9.64 3.46
CA VAL A 89 10.48 -8.44 3.22
C VAL A 89 11.30 -7.39 2.46
N LYS A 90 10.63 -6.68 1.57
CA LYS A 90 11.10 -5.45 0.92
C LYS A 90 10.09 -4.35 1.14
N THR A 91 10.52 -3.12 1.09
CA THR A 91 9.67 -1.95 1.22
C THR A 91 9.83 -1.01 0.04
N GLU A 92 8.73 -0.38 -0.36
CA GLU A 92 8.72 0.61 -1.45
C GLU A 92 7.73 1.72 -1.13
N SER A 93 8.18 2.96 -1.33
CA SER A 93 7.35 4.16 -1.24
C SER A 93 7.32 4.84 -2.60
N LEU A 94 6.15 4.93 -3.21
CA LEU A 94 5.96 5.53 -4.53
C LEU A 94 4.98 6.69 -4.47
N GLU A 95 5.26 7.74 -5.23
CA GLU A 95 4.29 8.81 -5.43
C GLU A 95 3.23 8.39 -6.45
N GLY A 96 1.97 8.68 -6.17
CA GLY A 96 0.89 8.44 -7.12
C GLY A 96 -0.42 9.08 -6.68
N ASN A 97 -1.10 9.76 -7.59
CA ASN A 97 -2.41 10.37 -7.34
C ASN A 97 -3.56 9.35 -7.51
N ARG A 98 -3.30 8.27 -8.20
CA ARG A 98 -4.24 7.15 -8.44
C ARG A 98 -3.62 5.87 -7.90
N PRO A 99 -3.81 5.57 -6.61
CA PRO A 99 -3.11 4.45 -5.96
C PRO A 99 -3.33 3.09 -6.63
N ALA A 100 -4.54 2.81 -7.12
CA ALA A 100 -4.82 1.54 -7.79
C ALA A 100 -3.96 1.36 -9.05
N ASP A 101 -3.78 2.41 -9.86
CA ASP A 101 -2.94 2.38 -11.05
C ASP A 101 -1.47 2.14 -10.65
N THR A 102 -0.96 2.91 -9.69
CA THR A 102 0.42 2.77 -9.20
C THR A 102 0.70 1.36 -8.67
N ILE A 103 -0.24 0.77 -7.93
CA ILE A 103 -0.11 -0.59 -7.38
C ILE A 103 -0.05 -1.64 -8.50
N THR A 104 -0.97 -1.55 -9.48
CA THR A 104 -1.05 -2.55 -10.55
C THR A 104 0.10 -2.43 -11.53
N GLU A 105 0.54 -1.22 -11.85
CA GLU A 105 1.74 -0.96 -12.66
C GLU A 105 2.99 -1.52 -12.00
N TYR A 106 3.20 -1.21 -10.72
CA TYR A 106 4.32 -1.75 -9.96
C TYR A 106 4.31 -3.29 -9.91
N ALA A 107 3.14 -3.89 -9.67
CA ALA A 107 3.00 -5.33 -9.64
C ALA A 107 3.41 -5.98 -10.98
N GLN A 108 3.01 -5.37 -12.09
CA GLN A 108 3.35 -5.84 -13.42
C GLN A 108 4.85 -5.65 -13.72
N GLU A 109 5.39 -4.46 -13.48
CA GLU A 109 6.80 -4.14 -13.77
C GLU A 109 7.78 -5.00 -12.96
N LYS A 110 7.44 -5.30 -11.71
CA LYS A 110 8.29 -6.11 -10.81
C LYS A 110 8.03 -7.61 -10.90
N GLY A 111 7.09 -8.04 -11.73
CA GLY A 111 6.73 -9.45 -11.90
C GLY A 111 6.24 -10.06 -10.60
N MET A 112 5.27 -9.40 -9.95
CA MET A 112 4.61 -9.93 -8.76
C MET A 112 3.67 -11.07 -9.15
N ASP A 113 3.54 -12.05 -8.27
CA ASP A 113 2.69 -13.24 -8.50
C ASP A 113 1.29 -13.08 -7.89
N MET A 114 1.14 -12.20 -6.90
CA MET A 114 -0.10 -11.97 -6.18
C MET A 114 -0.10 -10.59 -5.52
N ILE A 115 -1.28 -9.99 -5.39
CA ILE A 115 -1.52 -8.81 -4.56
C ILE A 115 -2.40 -9.22 -3.39
N ILE A 116 -2.02 -8.86 -2.16
CA ILE A 116 -2.86 -9.01 -0.96
C ILE A 116 -3.21 -7.61 -0.46
N ILE A 117 -4.48 -7.27 -0.49
CA ILE A 117 -4.95 -5.92 -0.16
C ILE A 117 -6.17 -5.95 0.77
N GLY A 118 -6.19 -5.06 1.76
CA GLY A 118 -7.34 -4.86 2.62
C GLY A 118 -8.44 -4.05 1.94
N THR A 119 -9.68 -4.40 2.22
CA THR A 119 -10.84 -3.59 1.82
C THR A 119 -11.12 -2.54 2.89
N HIS A 120 -11.51 -1.30 2.50
CA HIS A 120 -11.94 -0.29 3.45
C HIS A 120 -13.30 -0.68 4.05
N GLY A 121 -13.31 -1.01 5.35
CA GLY A 121 -14.52 -1.44 6.06
C GLY A 121 -14.97 -0.53 7.20
N TYR A 122 -14.35 0.65 7.41
CA TYR A 122 -14.54 1.42 8.64
C TYR A 122 -15.43 2.65 8.56
N THR A 123 -15.97 3.01 7.42
CA THR A 123 -17.09 3.97 7.41
C THR A 123 -18.38 3.20 7.68
N GLY A 124 -18.81 3.17 8.94
CA GLY A 124 -19.85 2.37 9.59
C GLY A 124 -21.21 2.21 8.94
N LEU A 125 -21.40 2.52 7.67
CA LEU A 125 -22.70 2.52 7.01
C LEU A 125 -22.85 1.51 5.86
N LYS A 126 -21.78 0.87 5.38
CA LYS A 126 -21.91 -0.07 4.25
C LYS A 126 -20.96 -1.27 4.38
N LYS A 127 -21.39 -2.29 5.07
CA LYS A 127 -20.71 -3.59 5.25
C LYS A 127 -20.38 -4.33 3.93
N LEU A 128 -20.76 -3.81 2.78
CA LEU A 128 -20.64 -4.46 1.48
C LEU A 128 -19.75 -3.73 0.47
N MET A 129 -19.17 -2.58 0.82
CA MET A 129 -18.35 -1.82 -0.13
C MET A 129 -16.86 -2.17 -0.02
N VAL A 130 -16.34 -2.70 -1.11
CA VAL A 130 -14.90 -2.72 -1.36
C VAL A 130 -14.44 -1.26 -1.55
N GLY A 131 -13.39 -0.84 -0.84
CA GLY A 131 -12.86 0.52 -0.98
C GLY A 131 -12.40 0.82 -2.41
N SER A 132 -12.37 2.10 -2.78
CA SER A 132 -12.06 2.51 -4.16
C SER A 132 -10.72 2.01 -4.67
N VAL A 133 -9.69 1.97 -3.82
CA VAL A 133 -8.36 1.45 -4.20
C VAL A 133 -8.41 -0.06 -4.40
N ALA A 134 -8.97 -0.80 -3.46
CA ALA A 134 -9.09 -2.26 -3.57
C ALA A 134 -9.95 -2.66 -4.78
N PHE A 135 -11.04 -1.95 -5.05
CA PHE A 135 -11.87 -2.16 -6.23
C PHE A 135 -11.09 -1.88 -7.52
N GLY A 136 -10.36 -0.76 -7.58
CA GLY A 136 -9.53 -0.42 -8.74
C GLY A 136 -8.45 -1.47 -9.01
N VAL A 137 -7.76 -1.94 -7.96
CA VAL A 137 -6.77 -3.02 -8.07
C VAL A 137 -7.42 -4.31 -8.58
N LEU A 138 -8.56 -4.70 -8.03
CA LEU A 138 -9.28 -5.89 -8.45
C LEU A 138 -9.70 -5.82 -9.94
N HIS A 139 -10.13 -4.64 -10.37
CA HIS A 139 -10.60 -4.42 -11.74
C HIS A 139 -9.45 -4.39 -12.76
N GLN A 140 -8.29 -3.85 -12.39
CA GLN A 140 -7.17 -3.61 -13.31
C GLN A 140 -6.10 -4.71 -13.27
N SER A 141 -6.05 -5.50 -12.19
CA SER A 141 -5.00 -6.49 -12.00
C SER A 141 -5.10 -7.65 -13.00
N HIS A 142 -3.95 -8.02 -13.57
CA HIS A 142 -3.80 -9.22 -14.40
C HIS A 142 -3.25 -10.43 -13.61
N ILE A 143 -2.99 -10.24 -12.31
CA ILE A 143 -2.51 -11.30 -11.41
C ILE A 143 -3.53 -11.52 -10.29
N PRO A 144 -3.50 -12.67 -9.59
CA PRO A 144 -4.39 -12.95 -8.47
C PRO A 144 -4.39 -11.85 -7.41
N VAL A 145 -5.58 -11.51 -6.91
CA VAL A 145 -5.78 -10.54 -5.84
C VAL A 145 -6.51 -11.20 -4.68
N LEU A 146 -5.89 -11.21 -3.53
CA LEU A 146 -6.50 -11.64 -2.27
C LEU A 146 -7.02 -10.41 -1.52
N LEU A 147 -8.33 -10.33 -1.36
CA LEU A 147 -8.99 -9.26 -0.60
C LEU A 147 -9.18 -9.67 0.86
N ILE A 148 -8.63 -8.88 1.78
CA ILE A 148 -8.79 -9.07 3.21
C ILE A 148 -9.88 -8.14 3.72
N ARG A 149 -10.92 -8.71 4.33
CA ARG A 149 -12.02 -7.95 4.94
C ARG A 149 -11.74 -7.67 6.42
N PRO A 150 -12.14 -6.50 6.95
CA PRO A 150 -11.94 -6.18 8.36
C PRO A 150 -12.56 -7.19 9.32
N GLU A 151 -13.68 -7.77 8.93
CA GLU A 151 -14.38 -8.78 9.75
C GLU A 151 -13.53 -10.03 9.99
N SER A 152 -12.61 -10.36 9.09
CA SER A 152 -11.72 -11.51 9.23
C SER A 152 -10.65 -11.32 10.30
N CYS A 153 -10.52 -10.11 10.86
CA CYS A 153 -9.53 -9.77 11.89
C CYS A 153 -10.12 -9.57 13.27
N ARG A 154 -11.39 -9.84 13.43
CA ARG A 154 -11.99 -9.87 14.75
C ARG A 154 -11.57 -11.16 15.46
N PRO A 155 -11.15 -11.05 16.73
CA PRO A 155 -10.86 -12.23 17.53
C PRO A 155 -12.09 -13.12 17.71
#